data_a28cbadefedd7bcc682e20af7dbd9acd
#
_entry.id   a28cbadefedd7bcc682e20af7dbd9acd
#
_cell.length_a   1.000
_cell.length_b   1.000
_cell.length_c   1.000
_cell.angle_alpha   90.00
_cell.angle_beta   90.00
_cell.angle_gamma   90.00
#
_symmetry.space_group_name_H-M   'P 1'
#
loop_
_entity.id
_entity.type
_entity.pdbx_description
1 polymer ?
#
loop_
_entity_poly.entity_id
_entity_poly.type
_entity_poly.pdbx_seq_one_letter_code
_entity_poly.pdbx_strand_id
1 'polypeptide(L)'
;SHTTMVNGLGVLGWGVGGIEAEAVMLGQPYYMVVPEVVGVRLTGSLPEGATATDLVLGIVQMLREEGVVEKFVEFYGPGLDTLPLADRATIANMAPEYGATCGFFPIDDQTLKYMRDTGRDDATVELTEKYAKANSFFYDPSSEPEYSVELSFDLKSTVPAMAGPKRPQDHLTLSEVGVNFNSSFADASTDKHDVEVDGSKGAVGDGSVVIAAITSCT
;
A
#
# COMPACT_ATOMS: atom_id res chain seq x y z
N SER A 1 -0.97 -10.95 5.04
CA SER A 1 -1.53 -9.84 4.22
C SER A 1 -2.96 -9.54 4.62
N HIS A 2 -3.37 -8.28 4.51
CA HIS A 2 -4.75 -7.87 4.74
C HIS A 2 -5.67 -8.31 3.57
N THR A 3 -6.96 -8.47 3.84
CA THR A 3 -7.98 -8.71 2.81
C THR A 3 -7.93 -7.64 1.70
N THR A 4 -7.62 -6.40 2.06
CA THR A 4 -7.49 -5.26 1.14
C THR A 4 -6.42 -5.46 0.06
N MET A 5 -5.47 -6.37 0.23
CA MET A 5 -4.45 -6.68 -0.77
C MET A 5 -5.05 -7.13 -2.12
N VAL A 6 -6.21 -7.80 -2.11
CA VAL A 6 -6.84 -8.29 -3.34
C VAL A 6 -7.33 -7.16 -4.25
N ASN A 7 -7.50 -5.94 -3.73
CA ASN A 7 -7.85 -4.76 -4.52
C ASN A 7 -6.79 -4.43 -5.58
N GLY A 8 -5.54 -4.86 -5.38
CA GLY A 8 -4.48 -4.76 -6.39
C GLY A 8 -4.77 -5.56 -7.67
N LEU A 9 -5.63 -6.59 -7.58
CA LEU A 9 -6.10 -7.41 -8.72
C LEU A 9 -7.35 -6.85 -9.41
N GLY A 10 -7.91 -5.74 -8.95
CA GLY A 10 -9.20 -5.25 -9.41
C GLY A 10 -10.39 -6.03 -8.85
N VAL A 11 -10.21 -6.65 -7.69
CA VAL A 11 -11.28 -7.33 -6.94
C VAL A 11 -11.51 -6.55 -5.66
N LEU A 12 -12.75 -6.14 -5.41
CA LEU A 12 -13.08 -5.40 -4.19
C LEU A 12 -12.94 -6.32 -2.97
N GLY A 13 -11.96 -6.04 -2.13
CA GLY A 13 -11.75 -6.67 -0.84
C GLY A 13 -11.93 -5.67 0.29
N TRP A 14 -12.93 -5.90 1.11
CA TRP A 14 -13.23 -5.09 2.28
C TRP A 14 -12.92 -5.89 3.54
N GLY A 15 -11.96 -5.41 4.33
CA GLY A 15 -11.66 -6.00 5.64
C GLY A 15 -12.73 -5.63 6.66
N VAL A 16 -13.28 -6.63 7.34
CA VAL A 16 -14.23 -6.42 8.44
C VAL A 16 -13.68 -7.02 9.73
N GLY A 17 -14.16 -6.53 10.87
CA GLY A 17 -13.81 -7.10 12.17
C GLY A 17 -14.51 -8.45 12.41
N GLY A 18 -14.09 -9.16 13.48
CA GLY A 18 -14.67 -10.46 13.83
C GLY A 18 -16.15 -10.41 14.16
N ILE A 19 -16.60 -9.34 14.80
CA ILE A 19 -18.02 -9.17 15.19
C ILE A 19 -18.89 -9.01 13.93
N GLU A 20 -18.45 -8.22 12.94
CA GLU A 20 -19.18 -8.05 11.69
C GLU A 20 -19.24 -9.36 10.89
N ALA A 21 -18.12 -10.10 10.87
CA ALA A 21 -18.08 -11.40 10.22
C ALA A 21 -19.03 -12.40 10.89
N GLU A 22 -19.07 -12.42 12.21
CA GLU A 22 -20.01 -13.25 12.99
C GLU A 22 -21.47 -12.87 12.70
N ALA A 23 -21.79 -11.59 12.68
CA ALA A 23 -23.14 -11.10 12.36
C ALA A 23 -23.59 -11.57 10.97
N VAL A 24 -22.72 -11.48 9.96
CA VAL A 24 -23.00 -11.96 8.60
C VAL A 24 -23.18 -13.48 8.56
N MET A 25 -22.36 -14.24 9.26
CA MET A 25 -22.51 -15.71 9.37
C MET A 25 -23.82 -16.12 10.04
N LEU A 26 -24.32 -15.32 10.97
CA LEU A 26 -25.61 -15.53 11.63
C LEU A 26 -26.81 -15.00 10.80
N GLY A 27 -26.58 -14.50 9.60
CA GLY A 27 -27.62 -13.97 8.72
C GLY A 27 -28.19 -12.62 9.15
N GLN A 28 -27.46 -11.88 9.98
CA GLN A 28 -27.86 -10.53 10.38
C GLN A 28 -27.51 -9.51 9.28
N PRO A 29 -28.37 -8.51 9.03
CA PRO A 29 -28.05 -7.45 8.08
C PRO A 29 -26.91 -6.57 8.60
N TYR A 30 -26.02 -6.19 7.70
CA TYR A 30 -24.98 -5.22 7.96
C TYR A 30 -25.29 -3.91 7.21
N TYR A 31 -25.34 -2.82 7.94
CA TYR A 31 -25.65 -1.51 7.39
C TYR A 31 -24.36 -0.74 7.12
N MET A 32 -24.20 -0.27 5.88
CA MET A 32 -23.07 0.55 5.46
C MET A 32 -23.56 1.86 4.86
N VAL A 33 -22.90 2.95 5.22
CA VAL A 33 -23.03 4.20 4.47
C VAL A 33 -22.27 4.04 3.15
N VAL A 34 -22.85 4.51 2.04
CA VAL A 34 -22.12 4.53 0.76
C VAL A 34 -20.88 5.41 0.92
N PRO A 35 -19.66 4.86 0.77
CA PRO A 35 -18.46 5.63 1.01
C PRO A 35 -18.21 6.67 -0.08
N GLU A 36 -17.58 7.78 0.30
CA GLU A 36 -16.96 8.66 -0.68
C GLU A 36 -15.78 7.97 -1.35
N VAL A 37 -15.52 8.33 -2.60
CA VAL A 37 -14.38 7.80 -3.36
C VAL A 37 -13.37 8.90 -3.63
N VAL A 38 -12.13 8.68 -3.20
CA VAL A 38 -10.97 9.53 -3.46
C VAL A 38 -10.20 8.95 -4.62
N GLY A 39 -10.11 9.67 -5.73
CA GLY A 39 -9.30 9.28 -6.88
C GLY A 39 -7.84 9.73 -6.70
N VAL A 40 -6.89 8.82 -6.89
CA VAL A 40 -5.46 9.14 -6.92
C VAL A 40 -4.91 8.92 -8.31
N ARG A 41 -4.61 10.01 -9.00
CA ARG A 41 -4.00 9.99 -10.33
C ARG A 41 -2.51 9.73 -10.21
N LEU A 42 -2.04 8.58 -10.70
CA LEU A 42 -0.63 8.21 -10.76
C LEU A 42 -0.03 8.66 -12.10
N THR A 43 1.13 9.31 -12.04
CA THR A 43 1.87 9.77 -13.22
C THR A 43 3.34 9.35 -13.16
N GLY A 44 4.00 9.33 -14.30
CA GLY A 44 5.43 9.00 -14.36
C GLY A 44 5.73 7.52 -14.13
N SER A 45 6.92 7.23 -13.68
CA SER A 45 7.43 5.89 -13.33
C SER A 45 8.37 5.97 -12.15
N LEU A 46 8.52 4.89 -11.40
CA LEU A 46 9.49 4.82 -10.30
C LEU A 46 10.91 5.07 -10.82
N PRO A 47 11.71 5.89 -10.11
CA PRO A 47 13.11 6.07 -10.44
C PRO A 47 13.91 4.81 -10.10
N GLU A 48 15.07 4.66 -10.75
CA GLU A 48 16.01 3.59 -10.44
C GLU A 48 16.43 3.67 -8.95
N GLY A 49 16.39 2.53 -8.27
CA GLY A 49 16.72 2.40 -6.85
C GLY A 49 15.59 2.65 -5.87
N ALA A 50 14.44 3.18 -6.32
CA ALA A 50 13.23 3.23 -5.50
C ALA A 50 12.48 1.89 -5.53
N THR A 51 11.88 1.54 -4.42
CA THR A 51 11.12 0.29 -4.23
C THR A 51 9.62 0.56 -4.06
N ALA A 52 8.81 -0.51 -4.19
CA ALA A 52 7.39 -0.43 -3.85
C ALA A 52 7.15 0.02 -2.41
N THR A 53 8.05 -0.31 -1.48
CA THR A 53 7.95 0.13 -0.09
C THR A 53 8.15 1.64 0.04
N ASP A 54 9.12 2.21 -0.67
CA ASP A 54 9.33 3.67 -0.67
C ASP A 54 8.10 4.39 -1.23
N LEU A 55 7.55 3.87 -2.34
CA LEU A 55 6.33 4.40 -2.94
C LEU A 55 5.15 4.37 -1.98
N VAL A 56 4.90 3.22 -1.35
CA VAL A 56 3.72 3.09 -0.49
C VAL A 56 3.82 3.98 0.75
N LEU A 57 5.02 4.21 1.29
CA LEU A 57 5.19 5.13 2.42
C LEU A 57 4.83 6.57 2.03
N GLY A 58 5.20 7.02 0.84
CA GLY A 58 4.79 8.33 0.33
C GLY A 58 3.28 8.44 0.10
N ILE A 59 2.66 7.40 -0.45
CA ILE A 59 1.20 7.33 -0.61
C ILE A 59 0.50 7.33 0.75
N VAL A 60 1.00 6.58 1.73
CA VAL A 60 0.44 6.54 3.09
C VAL A 60 0.46 7.94 3.72
N GLN A 61 1.57 8.65 3.60
CA GLN A 61 1.66 10.03 4.10
C GLN A 61 0.61 10.92 3.44
N MET A 62 0.57 10.99 2.12
CA MET A 62 -0.38 11.81 1.37
C MET A 62 -1.83 11.53 1.75
N LEU A 63 -2.22 10.26 1.81
CA LEU A 63 -3.59 9.87 2.13
C LEU A 63 -3.96 10.11 3.60
N ARG A 64 -3.00 10.02 4.51
CA ARG A 64 -3.21 10.41 5.91
C ARG A 64 -3.41 11.92 6.07
N GLU A 65 -2.67 12.72 5.34
CA GLU A 65 -2.82 14.18 5.32
C GLU A 65 -4.19 14.59 4.77
N GLU A 66 -4.67 13.91 3.72
CA GLU A 66 -6.01 14.14 3.14
C GLU A 66 -7.16 13.71 4.08
N GLY A 67 -6.96 12.66 4.86
CA GLY A 67 -7.99 12.14 5.76
C GLY A 67 -9.03 11.26 5.06
N VAL A 68 -8.60 10.06 4.65
CA VAL A 68 -9.40 9.09 3.89
C VAL A 68 -10.10 8.03 4.76
N VAL A 69 -10.28 8.30 6.04
CA VAL A 69 -10.96 7.37 6.96
C VAL A 69 -12.40 7.12 6.49
N GLU A 70 -12.80 5.85 6.43
CA GLU A 70 -14.11 5.39 5.93
C GLU A 70 -14.37 5.67 4.44
N LYS A 71 -13.38 6.16 3.69
CA LYS A 71 -13.48 6.37 2.25
C LYS A 71 -12.90 5.19 1.47
N PHE A 72 -13.28 5.08 0.21
CA PHE A 72 -12.57 4.28 -0.78
C PHE A 72 -11.51 5.15 -1.45
N VAL A 73 -10.39 4.54 -1.76
CA VAL A 73 -9.34 5.16 -2.60
C VAL A 73 -9.24 4.35 -3.88
N GLU A 74 -9.32 5.02 -5.03
CA GLU A 74 -9.12 4.41 -6.34
C GLU A 74 -7.90 5.01 -7.03
N PHE A 75 -7.03 4.14 -7.53
CA PHE A 75 -5.83 4.52 -8.26
C PHE A 75 -6.06 4.45 -9.76
N TYR A 76 -5.72 5.50 -10.47
CA TYR A 76 -5.88 5.61 -11.92
C TYR A 76 -4.75 6.44 -12.55
N GLY A 77 -4.78 6.63 -13.85
CA GLY A 77 -3.83 7.46 -14.57
C GLY A 77 -2.68 6.68 -15.23
N PRO A 78 -1.86 7.38 -16.03
CA PRO A 78 -0.86 6.74 -16.89
C PRO A 78 0.30 6.07 -16.13
N GLY A 79 0.51 6.39 -14.85
CA GLY A 79 1.50 5.72 -14.02
C GLY A 79 1.19 4.25 -13.77
N LEU A 80 -0.07 3.81 -13.92
CA LEU A 80 -0.47 2.41 -13.76
C LEU A 80 0.28 1.47 -14.71
N ASP A 81 0.54 1.89 -15.94
CA ASP A 81 1.22 1.06 -16.94
C ASP A 81 2.62 0.63 -16.50
N THR A 82 3.23 1.42 -15.62
CA THR A 82 4.60 1.18 -15.12
C THR A 82 4.64 0.43 -13.79
N LEU A 83 3.49 0.23 -13.13
CA LEU A 83 3.38 -0.47 -11.86
C LEU A 83 2.97 -1.94 -12.06
N PRO A 84 3.85 -2.90 -11.77
CA PRO A 84 3.47 -4.30 -11.75
C PRO A 84 2.45 -4.58 -10.66
N LEU A 85 1.68 -5.65 -10.82
CA LEU A 85 0.61 -5.97 -9.89
C LEU A 85 1.10 -6.18 -8.46
N ALA A 86 2.30 -6.71 -8.25
CA ALA A 86 2.87 -6.88 -6.92
C ALA A 86 3.01 -5.55 -6.15
N ASP A 87 3.39 -4.47 -6.83
CA ASP A 87 3.52 -3.15 -6.23
C ASP A 87 2.14 -2.57 -5.91
N ARG A 88 1.15 -2.74 -6.81
CA ARG A 88 -0.25 -2.38 -6.55
C ARG A 88 -0.82 -3.13 -5.34
N ALA A 89 -0.52 -4.42 -5.24
CA ALA A 89 -0.92 -5.24 -4.10
C ALA A 89 -0.32 -4.74 -2.78
N THR A 90 0.93 -4.26 -2.80
CA THR A 90 1.59 -3.66 -1.64
C THR A 90 0.86 -2.39 -1.20
N ILE A 91 0.51 -1.51 -2.15
CA ILE A 91 -0.25 -0.28 -1.86
C ILE A 91 -1.65 -0.63 -1.32
N ALA A 92 -2.35 -1.55 -1.97
CA ALA A 92 -3.68 -1.99 -1.54
C ALA A 92 -3.65 -2.65 -0.15
N ASN A 93 -2.61 -3.42 0.15
CA ASN A 93 -2.43 -4.08 1.46
C ASN A 93 -2.35 -3.08 2.61
N MET A 94 -1.80 -1.90 2.38
CA MET A 94 -1.62 -0.86 3.40
C MET A 94 -2.82 0.11 3.51
N ALA A 95 -3.99 -0.26 2.98
CA ALA A 95 -5.20 0.53 3.17
C ALA A 95 -5.53 0.82 4.65
N PRO A 96 -5.40 -0.12 5.59
CA PRO A 96 -5.57 0.19 7.01
C PRO A 96 -4.56 1.23 7.53
N GLU A 97 -3.32 1.20 7.05
CA GLU A 97 -2.27 2.12 7.47
C GLU A 97 -2.55 3.55 7.03
N TYR A 98 -3.02 3.78 5.79
CA TYR A 98 -3.46 5.12 5.40
C TYR A 98 -4.90 5.46 5.83
N GLY A 99 -5.65 4.48 6.35
CA GLY A 99 -6.93 4.68 7.00
C GLY A 99 -8.15 4.53 6.10
N ALA A 100 -7.96 4.17 4.82
CA ALA A 100 -9.05 3.94 3.89
C ALA A 100 -9.68 2.55 4.10
N THR A 101 -10.91 2.39 3.66
CA THR A 101 -11.58 1.09 3.61
C THR A 101 -10.92 0.15 2.60
N CYS A 102 -10.49 0.67 1.47
CA CYS A 102 -9.70 -0.05 0.47
C CYS A 102 -8.87 0.92 -0.39
N GLY A 103 -7.85 0.39 -1.06
CA GLY A 103 -7.12 1.06 -2.13
C GLY A 103 -7.23 0.24 -3.39
N PHE A 104 -8.14 0.61 -4.28
CA PHE A 104 -8.58 -0.17 -5.42
C PHE A 104 -7.79 0.17 -6.69
N PHE A 105 -7.41 -0.86 -7.43
CA PHE A 105 -6.78 -0.75 -8.75
C PHE A 105 -7.67 -1.37 -9.81
N PRO A 106 -7.67 -0.84 -11.02
CA PRO A 106 -8.47 -1.40 -12.10
C PRO A 106 -7.87 -2.72 -12.64
N ILE A 107 -8.71 -3.49 -13.34
CA ILE A 107 -8.26 -4.63 -14.14
C ILE A 107 -7.66 -4.09 -15.43
N ASP A 108 -6.42 -4.46 -15.75
CA ASP A 108 -5.71 -4.06 -16.96
C ASP A 108 -4.73 -5.16 -17.46
N ASP A 109 -3.86 -4.82 -18.39
CA ASP A 109 -2.89 -5.74 -18.95
C ASP A 109 -1.89 -6.27 -17.90
N GLN A 110 -1.58 -5.49 -16.86
CA GLN A 110 -0.74 -5.95 -15.74
C GLN A 110 -1.46 -7.03 -14.93
N THR A 111 -2.78 -6.92 -14.76
CA THR A 111 -3.59 -7.96 -14.12
C THR A 111 -3.55 -9.26 -14.93
N LEU A 112 -3.73 -9.18 -16.25
CA LEU A 112 -3.68 -10.35 -17.14
C LEU A 112 -2.29 -10.99 -17.17
N LYS A 113 -1.24 -10.14 -17.18
CA LYS A 113 0.14 -10.61 -17.08
C LYS A 113 0.37 -11.39 -15.79
N TYR A 114 -0.03 -10.84 -14.66
CA TYR A 114 0.09 -11.50 -13.36
C TYR A 114 -0.65 -12.85 -13.32
N MET A 115 -1.84 -12.93 -13.90
CA MET A 115 -2.59 -14.18 -13.98
C MET A 115 -1.80 -15.26 -14.73
N ARG A 116 -1.15 -14.92 -15.85
CA ARG A 116 -0.29 -15.85 -16.61
C ARG A 116 0.95 -16.22 -15.80
N ASP A 117 1.65 -15.24 -15.25
CA ASP A 117 2.89 -15.44 -14.48
C ASP A 117 2.67 -16.34 -13.23
N THR A 118 1.45 -16.33 -12.69
CA THR A 118 1.05 -17.14 -11.53
C THR A 118 0.32 -18.45 -11.90
N GLY A 119 0.36 -18.83 -13.18
CA GLY A 119 -0.04 -20.15 -13.64
C GLY A 119 -1.53 -20.37 -13.90
N ARG A 120 -2.33 -19.29 -14.10
CA ARG A 120 -3.69 -19.43 -14.61
C ARG A 120 -3.63 -19.86 -16.08
N ASP A 121 -4.55 -20.75 -16.46
CA ASP A 121 -4.65 -21.20 -17.84
C ASP A 121 -5.12 -20.08 -18.77
N ASP A 122 -4.76 -20.18 -20.05
CA ASP A 122 -5.05 -19.15 -21.04
C ASP A 122 -6.56 -18.93 -21.21
N ALA A 123 -7.38 -19.95 -21.07
CA ALA A 123 -8.83 -19.83 -21.18
C ALA A 123 -9.42 -18.97 -20.07
N THR A 124 -8.92 -19.14 -18.83
CA THR A 124 -9.31 -18.30 -17.68
C THR A 124 -8.87 -16.86 -17.88
N VAL A 125 -7.65 -16.61 -18.38
CA VAL A 125 -7.16 -15.25 -18.64
C VAL A 125 -7.97 -14.57 -19.74
N GLU A 126 -8.23 -15.28 -20.84
CA GLU A 126 -9.04 -14.77 -21.97
C GLU A 126 -10.49 -14.47 -21.53
N LEU A 127 -11.08 -15.34 -20.70
CA LEU A 127 -12.43 -15.12 -20.15
C LEU A 127 -12.45 -13.87 -19.29
N THR A 128 -11.46 -13.69 -18.40
CA THR A 128 -11.35 -12.51 -17.55
C THR A 128 -11.27 -11.22 -18.37
N GLU A 129 -10.41 -11.21 -19.39
CA GLU A 129 -10.27 -10.06 -20.28
C GLU A 129 -11.59 -9.72 -21.00
N LYS A 130 -12.21 -10.72 -21.63
CA LYS A 130 -13.47 -10.54 -22.37
C LYS A 130 -14.59 -10.07 -21.47
N TYR A 131 -14.72 -10.68 -20.28
CA TYR A 131 -15.73 -10.31 -19.31
C TYR A 131 -15.53 -8.88 -18.80
N ALA A 132 -14.31 -8.53 -18.40
CA ALA A 132 -14.00 -7.19 -17.90
C ALA A 132 -14.26 -6.12 -18.96
N LYS A 133 -13.86 -6.36 -20.23
CA LYS A 133 -14.13 -5.44 -21.34
C LYS A 133 -15.63 -5.31 -21.63
N ALA A 134 -16.36 -6.41 -21.66
CA ALA A 134 -17.80 -6.42 -21.92
C ALA A 134 -18.64 -5.69 -20.87
N ASN A 135 -18.13 -5.61 -19.64
CA ASN A 135 -18.80 -4.94 -18.50
C ASN A 135 -18.18 -3.58 -18.15
N SER A 136 -17.26 -3.06 -18.96
CA SER A 136 -16.57 -1.79 -18.71
C SER A 136 -15.78 -1.76 -17.39
N PHE A 137 -15.26 -2.90 -16.95
CA PHE A 137 -14.39 -3.04 -15.79
C PHE A 137 -12.91 -3.05 -16.16
N PHE A 138 -12.60 -3.19 -17.46
CA PHE A 138 -11.22 -3.11 -17.93
C PHE A 138 -10.81 -1.65 -18.02
N TYR A 139 -9.60 -1.34 -17.54
CA TYR A 139 -9.09 0.02 -17.52
C TYR A 139 -9.04 0.63 -18.92
N ASP A 140 -9.62 1.79 -19.06
CA ASP A 140 -9.56 2.63 -20.25
C ASP A 140 -8.80 3.92 -19.91
N PRO A 141 -7.58 4.13 -20.42
CA PRO A 141 -6.80 5.32 -20.13
C PRO A 141 -7.42 6.62 -20.68
N SER A 142 -8.42 6.52 -21.56
CA SER A 142 -9.18 7.68 -22.05
C SER A 142 -10.35 8.06 -21.15
N SER A 143 -10.71 7.20 -20.20
CA SER A 143 -11.78 7.48 -19.23
C SER A 143 -11.25 8.35 -18.09
N GLU A 144 -11.95 9.44 -17.83
CA GLU A 144 -11.69 10.31 -16.69
C GLU A 144 -12.89 10.23 -15.73
N PRO A 145 -12.83 9.33 -14.73
CA PRO A 145 -13.88 9.22 -13.71
C PRO A 145 -13.97 10.50 -12.88
N GLU A 146 -15.17 10.83 -12.43
CA GLU A 146 -15.40 11.90 -11.46
C GLU A 146 -15.34 11.33 -10.03
N TYR A 147 -14.53 11.93 -9.18
CA TYR A 147 -14.37 11.53 -7.78
C TYR A 147 -14.82 12.63 -6.82
N SER A 148 -15.13 12.27 -5.59
CA SER A 148 -15.45 13.24 -4.54
C SER A 148 -14.26 14.14 -4.22
N VAL A 149 -13.05 13.58 -4.28
CA VAL A 149 -11.76 14.26 -4.14
C VAL A 149 -10.79 13.67 -5.13
N GLU A 150 -9.99 14.51 -5.78
CA GLU A 150 -8.93 14.09 -6.70
C GLU A 150 -7.57 14.50 -6.16
N LEU A 151 -6.67 13.53 -6.07
CA LEU A 151 -5.27 13.72 -5.71
C LEU A 151 -4.37 13.30 -6.88
N SER A 152 -3.15 13.79 -6.90
CA SER A 152 -2.15 13.37 -7.88
C SER A 152 -0.85 12.99 -7.20
N PHE A 153 -0.24 11.89 -7.64
CA PHE A 153 1.05 11.43 -7.17
C PHE A 153 1.97 11.15 -8.37
N ASP A 154 3.10 11.85 -8.43
CA ASP A 154 4.12 11.59 -9.44
C ASP A 154 5.09 10.52 -8.91
N LEU A 155 5.06 9.34 -9.53
CA LEU A 155 5.93 8.22 -9.18
C LEU A 155 7.43 8.59 -9.21
N LYS A 156 7.81 9.57 -10.03
CA LYS A 156 9.20 10.07 -10.10
C LYS A 156 9.66 10.77 -8.83
N SER A 157 8.72 11.26 -8.02
CA SER A 157 9.05 11.92 -6.76
C SER A 157 9.44 10.95 -5.64
N THR A 158 9.24 9.64 -5.87
CA THR A 158 9.59 8.62 -4.88
C THR A 158 11.10 8.57 -4.66
N VAL A 159 11.50 8.66 -3.42
CA VAL A 159 12.90 8.54 -2.98
C VAL A 159 13.03 7.42 -1.95
N PRO A 160 14.21 6.81 -1.81
CA PRO A 160 14.46 5.87 -0.72
C PRO A 160 14.09 6.47 0.63
N ALA A 161 13.23 5.80 1.35
CA ALA A 161 12.57 6.34 2.53
C ALA A 161 12.48 5.33 3.67
N MET A 162 12.23 5.86 4.84
CA MET A 162 11.87 5.11 6.04
C MET A 162 10.63 5.73 6.66
N ALA A 163 10.07 5.08 7.66
CA ALA A 163 8.98 5.65 8.44
C ALA A 163 9.24 5.42 9.93
N GLY A 164 8.87 6.37 10.74
CA GLY A 164 8.99 6.30 12.18
C GLY A 164 9.21 7.67 12.83
N PRO A 165 9.30 7.66 14.18
CA PRO A 165 9.53 6.48 15.04
C PRO A 165 8.28 5.65 15.36
N LYS A 166 7.07 6.10 15.02
CA LYS A 166 5.85 5.48 15.54
C LYS A 166 4.99 4.80 14.49
N ARG A 167 4.83 5.41 13.32
CA ARG A 167 3.78 5.02 12.35
C ARG A 167 4.27 5.07 10.90
N PRO A 168 3.65 4.33 9.97
CA PRO A 168 4.03 4.34 8.56
C PRO A 168 3.91 5.72 7.87
N GLN A 169 3.01 6.58 8.34
CA GLN A 169 2.86 7.95 7.82
C GLN A 169 3.94 8.93 8.31
N ASP A 170 4.73 8.57 9.31
CA ASP A 170 5.87 9.35 9.76
C ASP A 170 7.03 9.16 8.76
N HIS A 171 6.79 9.58 7.51
CA HIS A 171 7.69 9.40 6.38
C HIS A 171 8.95 10.24 6.53
N LEU A 172 10.11 9.63 6.27
CA LEU A 172 11.42 10.26 6.37
C LEU A 172 12.28 9.84 5.18
N THR A 173 13.00 10.78 4.59
CA THR A 173 14.12 10.43 3.72
C THR A 173 15.28 9.85 4.53
N LEU A 174 16.15 9.05 3.90
CA LEU A 174 17.30 8.46 4.60
C LEU A 174 18.20 9.49 5.27
N SER A 175 18.31 10.68 4.70
CA SER A 175 19.14 11.78 5.25
C SER A 175 18.53 12.39 6.53
N GLU A 176 17.24 12.24 6.75
CA GLU A 176 16.54 12.82 7.90
C GLU A 176 16.52 11.90 9.12
N VAL A 177 16.81 10.59 8.94
CA VAL A 177 16.68 9.58 10.01
C VAL A 177 17.49 9.95 11.25
N GLY A 178 18.75 10.37 11.09
CA GLY A 178 19.59 10.74 12.24
C GLY A 178 19.09 11.98 12.98
N VAL A 179 18.62 13.00 12.25
CA VAL A 179 18.06 14.21 12.85
C VAL A 179 16.74 13.89 13.56
N ASN A 180 15.90 13.09 12.94
CA ASN A 180 14.64 12.65 13.53
C ASN A 180 14.87 11.81 14.79
N PHE A 181 15.84 10.89 14.79
CA PHE A 181 16.20 10.12 15.97
C PHE A 181 16.58 11.04 17.13
N ASN A 182 17.51 11.96 16.91
CA ASN A 182 17.98 12.86 17.96
C ASN A 182 16.85 13.78 18.52
N SER A 183 15.92 14.21 17.68
CA SER A 183 14.79 15.03 18.13
C SER A 183 13.71 14.24 18.84
N SER A 184 13.49 12.99 18.44
CA SER A 184 12.45 12.12 19.00
C SER A 184 12.88 11.45 20.32
N PHE A 185 14.19 11.28 20.50
CA PHE A 185 14.80 10.61 21.64
C PHE A 185 15.90 11.50 22.27
N ALA A 186 15.50 12.69 22.72
CA ALA A 186 16.43 13.70 23.26
C ALA A 186 17.21 13.21 24.50
N ASP A 187 16.68 12.21 25.22
CA ASP A 187 17.33 11.60 26.40
C ASP A 187 18.18 10.37 26.03
N ALA A 188 18.38 10.09 24.73
CA ALA A 188 19.20 8.96 24.30
C ALA A 188 20.63 9.07 24.82
N SER A 189 21.13 7.98 25.41
CA SER A 189 22.49 7.90 25.92
C SER A 189 23.50 7.66 24.80
N THR A 190 24.71 8.14 24.99
CA THR A 190 25.86 7.77 24.16
C THR A 190 26.57 6.50 24.64
N ASP A 191 26.11 5.92 25.76
CA ASP A 191 26.71 4.73 26.33
C ASP A 191 26.50 3.52 25.41
N LYS A 192 27.51 2.67 25.35
CA LYS A 192 27.49 1.43 24.59
C LYS A 192 27.75 0.26 25.49
N HIS A 193 27.08 -0.83 25.23
CA HIS A 193 27.21 -2.10 25.91
C HIS A 193 27.82 -3.13 24.99
N ASP A 194 28.88 -3.79 25.44
CA ASP A 194 29.52 -4.87 24.69
C ASP A 194 28.57 -6.05 24.54
N VAL A 195 28.49 -6.58 23.34
CA VAL A 195 27.69 -7.77 23.02
C VAL A 195 28.51 -8.76 22.22
N GLU A 196 28.20 -10.04 22.36
CA GLU A 196 28.75 -11.11 21.54
C GLU A 196 27.61 -11.92 20.93
N VAL A 197 27.60 -12.01 19.59
CA VAL A 197 26.60 -12.76 18.83
C VAL A 197 27.35 -13.69 17.87
N ASP A 198 27.11 -14.99 17.99
CA ASP A 198 27.75 -16.02 17.15
C ASP A 198 29.29 -15.92 17.11
N GLY A 199 29.91 -15.59 18.24
CA GLY A 199 31.36 -15.42 18.35
C GLY A 199 31.90 -14.09 17.81
N SER A 200 31.04 -13.22 17.26
CA SER A 200 31.41 -11.87 16.84
C SER A 200 31.16 -10.87 17.96
N LYS A 201 32.17 -10.09 18.30
CA LYS A 201 32.07 -9.04 19.32
C LYS A 201 31.63 -7.73 18.67
N GLY A 202 30.75 -7.01 19.33
CA GLY A 202 30.25 -5.70 18.93
C GLY A 202 29.82 -4.87 20.12
N ALA A 203 29.32 -3.68 19.86
CA ALA A 203 28.74 -2.84 20.90
C ALA A 203 27.39 -2.29 20.41
N VAL A 204 26.38 -2.29 21.27
CA VAL A 204 25.06 -1.73 21.02
C VAL A 204 24.75 -0.62 22.03
N GLY A 205 23.98 0.35 21.62
CA GLY A 205 23.51 1.46 22.45
C GLY A 205 22.32 2.14 21.80
N ASP A 206 21.88 3.25 22.34
CA ASP A 206 20.80 4.02 21.74
C ASP A 206 21.14 4.42 20.31
N GLY A 207 20.18 4.29 19.42
CA GLY A 207 20.39 4.50 17.97
C GLY A 207 20.98 3.30 17.21
N SER A 208 21.28 2.18 17.87
CA SER A 208 21.67 0.96 17.16
C SER A 208 20.50 0.40 16.34
N VAL A 209 20.78 0.03 15.08
CA VAL A 209 19.76 -0.56 14.21
C VAL A 209 19.55 -2.03 14.59
N VAL A 210 18.32 -2.37 14.92
CA VAL A 210 17.89 -3.74 15.18
C VAL A 210 16.88 -4.14 14.11
N ILE A 211 17.12 -5.25 13.44
CA ILE A 211 16.20 -5.80 12.44
C ILE A 211 15.59 -7.08 13.01
N ALA A 212 14.29 -7.05 13.22
CA ALA A 212 13.51 -8.22 13.58
C ALA A 212 12.21 -8.20 12.79
N ALA A 213 11.90 -9.31 12.11
CA ALA A 213 10.70 -9.41 11.30
C ALA A 213 9.95 -10.72 11.61
N ILE A 214 8.65 -10.57 11.86
CA ILE A 214 7.71 -11.69 11.84
C ILE A 214 6.80 -11.44 10.65
N THR A 215 6.92 -12.29 9.64
CA THR A 215 6.23 -12.10 8.36
C THR A 215 4.88 -12.80 8.36
N SER A 216 3.96 -12.32 9.14
CA SER A 216 2.57 -12.79 9.12
C SER A 216 1.65 -11.63 9.46
N CYS A 217 0.67 -11.42 8.60
CA CYS A 217 -0.47 -10.56 8.92
C CYS A 217 -1.53 -11.44 9.58
N THR A 218 -1.62 -11.34 10.85
CA THR A 218 -2.57 -12.10 11.67
C THR A 218 -3.73 -11.20 12.10
#